data_1a1e743e38e6267704b03a5c63ca4f7e
#
_entry.id   1a1e743e38e6267704b03a5c63ca4f7e
#
_cell.length_a   1.000
_cell.length_b   1.000
_cell.length_c   1.000
_cell.angle_alpha   90.00
_cell.angle_beta   90.00
_cell.angle_gamma   90.00
#
_symmetry.space_group_name_H-M   'P 1'
#
loop_
_entity.id
_entity.type
_entity.pdbx_description
1 polymer ?
#
loop_
_entity_poly.entity_id
_entity_poly.type
_entity_poly.pdbx_seq_one_letter_code
_entity_poly.pdbx_strand_id
1 'polypeptide(L)'
;DDARKDQSYFLCQLTQQQLSRVIFPLGGMEKPMVLEYLKERGYESVAGGGESMEVCFIPGDYRDFLRENVPDIDKRFAGGSFVDSEGHILGKHSGFPFYTIGQRKGLGIALGRPAYVTRINPLKNTVMLGEEGDLLVNYMLIEEPQWVGEVPENLSVRVRYRSRAVSCDAPRQV
;
A
#
# COMPACT_ATOMS: atom_id res chain seq x y z
N ASP A 1 20.21 -8.38 6.39
CA ASP A 1 18.94 -7.71 6.64
C ASP A 1 19.07 -6.19 6.43
N ASP A 2 18.55 -5.68 5.34
CA ASP A 2 18.49 -4.23 5.12
C ASP A 2 17.14 -3.70 5.64
N ALA A 3 17.12 -3.21 6.88
CA ALA A 3 15.90 -2.70 7.52
C ALA A 3 15.23 -1.55 6.74
N ARG A 4 15.97 -0.85 5.87
CA ARG A 4 15.44 0.23 5.01
C ARG A 4 14.75 -0.30 3.75
N LYS A 5 15.07 -1.53 3.36
CA LYS A 5 14.58 -2.22 2.16
C LYS A 5 13.88 -3.54 2.48
N ASP A 6 13.51 -3.73 3.73
CA ASP A 6 12.76 -4.90 4.17
C ASP A 6 11.43 -5.01 3.41
N GLN A 7 11.25 -6.13 2.72
CA GLN A 7 10.05 -6.48 1.97
C GLN A 7 9.30 -7.67 2.58
N SER A 8 9.63 -8.07 3.80
CA SER A 8 8.98 -9.18 4.50
C SER A 8 7.46 -9.00 4.64
N TYR A 9 6.97 -7.76 4.59
CA TYR A 9 5.55 -7.43 4.55
C TYR A 9 4.79 -8.20 3.46
N PHE A 10 5.41 -8.45 2.30
CA PHE A 10 4.77 -9.21 1.21
C PHE A 10 4.75 -10.72 1.44
N LEU A 11 5.43 -11.22 2.47
CA LEU A 11 5.50 -12.63 2.83
C LEU A 11 4.45 -13.04 3.86
N CYS A 12 3.60 -12.10 4.29
CA CYS A 12 2.64 -12.29 5.39
C CYS A 12 1.63 -13.43 5.16
N GLN A 13 1.39 -13.84 3.91
CA GLN A 13 0.48 -14.93 3.59
C GLN A 13 1.17 -16.30 3.44
N LEU A 14 2.49 -16.36 3.55
CA LEU A 14 3.21 -17.61 3.48
C LEU A 14 3.12 -18.37 4.80
N THR A 15 2.72 -19.64 4.73
CA THR A 15 2.71 -20.54 5.88
C THR A 15 4.14 -20.91 6.31
N GLN A 16 4.31 -21.37 7.55
CA GLN A 16 5.60 -21.87 8.04
C GLN A 16 6.17 -23.01 7.17
N GLN A 17 5.30 -23.89 6.67
CA GLN A 17 5.70 -24.96 5.77
C GLN A 17 6.24 -24.42 4.43
N GLN A 18 5.65 -23.36 3.89
CA GLN A 18 6.15 -22.70 2.68
C GLN A 18 7.47 -21.99 2.96
N LEU A 19 7.54 -21.21 4.04
CA LEU A 19 8.75 -20.47 4.44
C LEU A 19 9.94 -21.40 4.67
N SER A 20 9.73 -22.60 5.25
CA SER A 20 10.81 -23.57 5.47
C SER A 20 11.42 -24.13 4.18
N ARG A 21 10.78 -23.93 3.03
CA ARG A 21 11.24 -24.38 1.70
C ARG A 21 11.73 -23.24 0.81
N VAL A 22 11.64 -21.99 1.28
CA VAL A 22 12.06 -20.80 0.52
C VAL A 22 13.46 -20.41 0.93
N ILE A 23 14.28 -20.13 -0.06
CA ILE A 23 15.62 -19.56 0.14
C ILE A 23 15.57 -18.10 -0.32
N PHE A 24 16.04 -17.21 0.52
CA PHE A 24 16.21 -15.78 0.22
C PHE A 24 17.72 -15.49 0.05
N PRO A 25 18.28 -15.64 -1.16
CA PRO A 25 19.75 -15.56 -1.37
C PRO A 25 20.35 -14.22 -0.94
N LEU A 26 19.57 -13.15 -1.02
CA LEU A 26 20.00 -11.80 -0.66
C LEU A 26 19.59 -11.39 0.76
N GLY A 27 18.95 -12.27 1.53
CA GLY A 27 18.39 -11.94 2.84
C GLY A 27 19.42 -11.47 3.87
N GLY A 28 20.67 -11.89 3.76
CA GLY A 28 21.78 -11.45 4.61
C GLY A 28 22.61 -10.27 4.07
N MET A 29 22.20 -9.66 2.96
CA MET A 29 22.95 -8.59 2.29
C MET A 29 22.19 -7.27 2.30
N GLU A 30 22.89 -6.17 2.58
CA GLU A 30 22.35 -4.84 2.33
C GLU A 30 22.37 -4.50 0.84
N LYS A 31 21.39 -3.71 0.37
CA LYS A 31 21.28 -3.33 -1.05
C LYS A 31 22.58 -2.73 -1.65
N PRO A 32 23.32 -1.85 -0.96
CA PRO A 32 24.60 -1.37 -1.48
C PRO A 32 25.60 -2.48 -1.79
N MET A 33 25.72 -3.51 -0.93
CA MET A 33 26.59 -4.67 -1.14
C MET A 33 26.19 -5.47 -2.38
N VAL A 34 24.87 -5.63 -2.61
CA VAL A 34 24.35 -6.30 -3.81
C VAL A 34 24.73 -5.53 -5.07
N LEU A 35 24.63 -4.20 -5.04
CA LEU A 35 24.98 -3.35 -6.18
C LEU A 35 26.48 -3.39 -6.47
N GLU A 36 27.34 -3.40 -5.45
CA GLU A 36 28.78 -3.55 -5.58
C GLU A 36 29.13 -4.91 -6.19
N TYR A 37 28.57 -5.98 -5.68
CA TYR A 37 28.74 -7.33 -6.21
C TYR A 37 28.36 -7.44 -7.69
N LEU A 38 27.25 -6.78 -8.10
CA LEU A 38 26.84 -6.74 -9.50
C LEU A 38 27.84 -5.99 -10.38
N LYS A 39 28.39 -4.86 -9.92
CA LYS A 39 29.40 -4.09 -10.63
C LYS A 39 30.68 -4.88 -10.83
N GLU A 40 31.18 -5.52 -9.78
CA GLU A 40 32.40 -6.36 -9.84
C GLU A 40 32.28 -7.50 -10.84
N ARG A 41 31.06 -7.95 -11.12
CA ARG A 41 30.79 -9.03 -12.09
C ARG A 41 30.36 -8.56 -13.48
N GLY A 42 30.42 -7.27 -13.75
CA GLY A 42 30.11 -6.70 -15.08
C GLY A 42 28.63 -6.55 -15.37
N TYR A 43 27.73 -6.58 -14.34
CA TYR A 43 26.30 -6.37 -14.48
C TYR A 43 25.90 -4.91 -14.18
N GLU A 44 26.67 -3.96 -14.61
CA GLU A 44 26.46 -2.52 -14.34
C GLU A 44 25.12 -1.99 -14.87
N SER A 45 24.67 -2.52 -16.01
CA SER A 45 23.37 -2.14 -16.60
C SER A 45 22.18 -2.50 -15.68
N VAL A 46 22.30 -3.59 -14.94
CA VAL A 46 21.28 -4.02 -13.97
C VAL A 46 21.38 -3.19 -12.68
N ALA A 47 22.63 -2.90 -12.26
CA ALA A 47 22.87 -2.08 -11.06
C ALA A 47 22.45 -0.62 -11.23
N GLY A 48 22.48 -0.08 -12.47
CA GLY A 48 22.08 1.29 -12.80
C GLY A 48 20.58 1.50 -13.01
N GLY A 49 19.78 0.44 -13.03
CA GLY A 49 18.32 0.53 -13.08
C GLY A 49 17.78 1.25 -11.84
N GLY A 50 17.04 2.35 -12.04
CA GLY A 50 16.44 3.12 -10.96
C GLY A 50 15.55 2.25 -10.04
N GLU A 51 15.34 2.71 -8.82
CA GLU A 51 14.38 2.05 -7.93
C GLU A 51 12.96 2.21 -8.46
N SER A 52 12.27 1.09 -8.61
CA SER A 52 10.83 1.10 -8.84
C SER A 52 10.15 1.69 -7.61
N MET A 53 9.53 2.86 -7.75
CA MET A 53 8.87 3.57 -6.64
C MET A 53 7.46 3.03 -6.37
N GLU A 54 6.92 2.24 -7.27
CA GLU A 54 5.58 1.65 -7.23
C GLU A 54 5.63 0.14 -7.45
N VAL A 55 4.67 -0.44 -8.15
CA VAL A 55 4.65 -1.86 -8.46
C VAL A 55 5.72 -2.18 -9.50
N CYS A 56 6.55 -3.19 -9.25
CA CYS A 56 7.78 -3.47 -10.01
C CYS A 56 7.59 -3.71 -11.52
N PHE A 57 6.38 -4.00 -11.98
CA PHE A 57 6.05 -4.22 -13.39
C PHE A 57 5.25 -3.06 -14.01
N ILE A 58 5.00 -1.97 -13.27
CA ILE A 58 4.32 -0.78 -13.77
C ILE A 58 5.36 0.34 -13.93
N PRO A 59 5.77 0.67 -15.17
CA PRO A 59 6.61 1.83 -15.42
C PRO A 59 5.76 3.10 -15.33
N GLY A 60 5.93 3.89 -14.27
CA GLY A 60 5.22 5.15 -14.11
C GLY A 60 3.98 5.09 -13.21
N ASP A 61 2.96 5.90 -13.52
CA ASP A 61 1.74 5.99 -12.70
C ASP A 61 0.82 4.78 -12.95
N TYR A 62 0.42 4.09 -11.87
CA TYR A 62 -0.50 2.94 -11.94
C TYR A 62 -1.85 3.30 -12.57
N ARG A 63 -2.24 4.57 -12.58
CA ARG A 63 -3.48 5.05 -13.20
C ARG A 63 -3.43 4.91 -14.72
N ASP A 64 -2.29 5.15 -15.33
CA ASP A 64 -2.09 4.96 -16.76
C ASP A 64 -2.10 3.47 -17.10
N PHE A 65 -1.45 2.65 -16.29
CA PHE A 65 -1.54 1.19 -16.42
C PHE A 65 -3.00 0.70 -16.33
N LEU A 66 -3.81 1.23 -15.41
CA LEU A 66 -5.21 0.88 -15.31
C LEU A 66 -6.00 1.29 -16.58
N ARG A 67 -5.73 2.46 -17.15
CA ARG A 67 -6.37 2.92 -18.39
C ARG A 67 -6.02 2.05 -19.59
N GLU A 68 -4.78 1.59 -19.67
CA GLU A 68 -4.30 0.72 -20.74
C GLU A 68 -4.86 -0.71 -20.65
N ASN A 69 -5.04 -1.22 -19.43
CA ASN A 69 -5.37 -2.64 -19.21
C ASN A 69 -6.84 -2.89 -18.85
N VAL A 70 -7.60 -1.86 -18.46
CA VAL A 70 -9.02 -2.00 -18.11
C VAL A 70 -9.87 -1.24 -19.14
N PRO A 71 -10.59 -1.95 -20.03
CA PRO A 71 -11.41 -1.32 -21.04
C PRO A 71 -12.42 -0.32 -20.46
N ASP A 72 -12.45 0.87 -21.07
CA ASP A 72 -13.41 1.93 -20.74
C ASP A 72 -13.44 2.36 -19.25
N ILE A 73 -12.34 2.20 -18.50
CA ILE A 73 -12.30 2.48 -17.07
C ILE A 73 -12.76 3.91 -16.75
N ASP A 74 -12.32 4.88 -17.52
CA ASP A 74 -12.69 6.29 -17.33
C ASP A 74 -14.20 6.51 -17.57
N LYS A 75 -14.81 5.85 -18.55
CA LYS A 75 -16.25 5.93 -18.81
C LYS A 75 -17.07 5.19 -17.76
N ARG A 76 -16.64 4.00 -17.38
CA ARG A 76 -17.34 3.15 -16.40
C ARG A 76 -17.44 3.81 -15.04
N PHE A 77 -16.45 4.58 -14.65
CA PHE A 77 -16.37 5.22 -13.33
C PHE A 77 -16.42 6.75 -13.39
N ALA A 78 -16.74 7.32 -14.56
CA ALA A 78 -16.97 8.76 -14.71
C ALA A 78 -18.08 9.28 -13.79
N GLY A 79 -18.03 10.58 -13.51
CA GLY A 79 -19.09 11.27 -12.79
C GLY A 79 -19.12 11.05 -11.29
N GLY A 80 -18.13 10.37 -10.73
CA GLY A 80 -18.00 10.19 -9.30
C GLY A 80 -17.77 11.51 -8.56
N SER A 81 -18.07 11.52 -7.26
CA SER A 81 -18.00 12.73 -6.43
C SER A 81 -17.13 12.52 -5.20
N PHE A 82 -16.31 13.51 -4.89
CA PHE A 82 -15.79 13.67 -3.55
C PHE A 82 -16.90 14.17 -2.63
N VAL A 83 -16.98 13.59 -1.46
CA VAL A 83 -17.97 13.96 -0.44
C VAL A 83 -17.29 14.15 0.92
N ASP A 84 -17.90 14.93 1.80
CA ASP A 84 -17.53 15.00 3.22
C ASP A 84 -18.16 13.89 4.06
N SER A 85 -17.97 13.92 5.37
CA SER A 85 -18.55 12.96 6.32
C SER A 85 -20.08 13.02 6.39
N GLU A 86 -20.69 14.14 6.03
CA GLU A 86 -22.14 14.37 6.01
C GLU A 86 -22.76 14.00 4.65
N GLY A 87 -21.93 13.74 3.63
CA GLY A 87 -22.35 13.39 2.29
C GLY A 87 -22.51 14.57 1.33
N HIS A 88 -22.11 15.78 1.73
CA HIS A 88 -22.10 16.93 0.84
C HIS A 88 -21.06 16.78 -0.24
N ILE A 89 -21.40 17.16 -1.45
CA ILE A 89 -20.49 17.07 -2.59
C ILE A 89 -19.46 18.18 -2.50
N LEU A 90 -18.18 17.79 -2.43
CA LEU A 90 -17.03 18.69 -2.44
C LEU A 90 -16.51 18.95 -3.86
N GLY A 91 -16.71 18.02 -4.79
CA GLY A 91 -16.24 18.13 -6.15
C GLY A 91 -16.40 16.81 -6.91
N LYS A 92 -15.85 16.76 -8.12
CA LYS A 92 -15.84 15.57 -8.99
C LYS A 92 -14.49 14.90 -9.00
N HIS A 93 -14.49 13.59 -9.24
CA HIS A 93 -13.26 12.81 -9.42
C HIS A 93 -13.31 11.96 -10.68
N SER A 94 -12.13 11.47 -11.11
CA SER A 94 -11.97 10.70 -12.37
C SER A 94 -12.51 9.27 -12.30
N GLY A 95 -12.80 8.77 -11.08
CA GLY A 95 -13.25 7.41 -10.84
C GLY A 95 -12.65 6.87 -9.54
N PHE A 96 -13.46 6.19 -8.72
CA PHE A 96 -13.01 5.70 -7.42
C PHE A 96 -11.80 4.74 -7.49
N PRO A 97 -11.54 3.96 -8.57
CA PRO A 97 -10.39 3.06 -8.64
C PRO A 97 -9.03 3.79 -8.61
N PHE A 98 -9.01 5.09 -8.89
CA PHE A 98 -7.81 5.91 -8.88
C PHE A 98 -7.45 6.48 -7.51
N TYR A 99 -8.17 6.09 -6.48
CA TYR A 99 -7.97 6.59 -5.12
C TYR A 99 -7.75 5.45 -4.12
N THR A 100 -7.04 5.76 -3.04
CA THR A 100 -6.75 4.79 -1.99
C THR A 100 -6.98 5.44 -0.62
N ILE A 101 -7.56 4.72 0.33
CA ILE A 101 -7.74 5.19 1.71
C ILE A 101 -6.41 5.66 2.28
N GLY A 102 -6.40 6.83 2.94
CA GLY A 102 -5.20 7.50 3.45
C GLY A 102 -4.42 8.30 2.39
N GLN A 103 -4.89 8.36 1.14
CA GLN A 103 -4.27 9.20 0.11
C GLN A 103 -4.53 10.68 0.43
N ARG A 104 -3.46 11.49 0.40
CA ARG A 104 -3.49 12.95 0.58
C ARG A 104 -3.16 13.72 -0.69
N LYS A 105 -2.22 13.19 -1.50
CA LYS A 105 -1.72 13.85 -2.71
C LYS A 105 -2.47 13.36 -3.95
N GLY A 106 -2.51 14.20 -4.99
CA GLY A 106 -3.09 13.82 -6.27
C GLY A 106 -4.61 13.66 -6.25
N LEU A 107 -5.31 14.34 -5.33
CA LEU A 107 -6.78 14.32 -5.28
C LEU A 107 -7.41 15.16 -6.38
N GLY A 108 -6.69 16.15 -6.90
CA GLY A 108 -7.22 17.04 -7.97
C GLY A 108 -8.30 18.00 -7.49
N ILE A 109 -8.41 18.24 -6.16
CA ILE A 109 -9.37 19.16 -5.56
C ILE A 109 -8.66 20.09 -4.58
N ALA A 110 -9.04 21.37 -4.57
CA ALA A 110 -8.51 22.38 -3.66
C ALA A 110 -9.55 22.68 -2.57
N LEU A 111 -9.27 22.25 -1.35
CA LEU A 111 -10.16 22.44 -0.19
C LEU A 111 -9.66 23.50 0.80
N GLY A 112 -8.50 24.15 0.50
CA GLY A 112 -7.89 25.13 1.41
C GLY A 112 -7.29 24.53 2.68
N ARG A 113 -7.43 23.22 2.90
CA ARG A 113 -6.89 22.46 4.03
C ARG A 113 -6.39 21.09 3.57
N PRO A 114 -5.47 20.45 4.31
CA PRO A 114 -5.12 19.05 4.06
C PRO A 114 -6.35 18.17 4.16
N ALA A 115 -6.54 17.28 3.17
CA ALA A 115 -7.61 16.28 3.16
C ALA A 115 -7.06 14.92 2.80
N TYR A 116 -7.68 13.89 3.35
CA TYR A 116 -7.32 12.49 3.17
C TYR A 116 -8.53 11.70 2.68
N VAL A 117 -8.30 10.72 1.83
CA VAL A 117 -9.33 9.75 1.49
C VAL A 117 -9.61 8.88 2.72
N THR A 118 -10.78 9.00 3.32
CA THR A 118 -11.18 8.26 4.52
C THR A 118 -12.03 7.04 4.20
N ARG A 119 -12.83 7.11 3.13
CA ARG A 119 -13.67 6.00 2.68
C ARG A 119 -13.88 6.04 1.18
N ILE A 120 -14.04 4.86 0.57
CA ILE A 120 -14.41 4.69 -0.83
C ILE A 120 -15.69 3.87 -0.88
N ASN A 121 -16.69 4.34 -1.60
CA ASN A 121 -17.93 3.61 -1.85
C ASN A 121 -18.07 3.34 -3.36
N PRO A 122 -17.74 2.11 -3.81
CA PRO A 122 -17.83 1.75 -5.22
C PRO A 122 -19.25 1.80 -5.79
N LEU A 123 -20.26 1.43 -4.99
CA LEU A 123 -21.65 1.38 -5.44
C LEU A 123 -22.22 2.77 -5.73
N LYS A 124 -21.83 3.76 -4.94
CA LYS A 124 -22.25 5.16 -5.12
C LYS A 124 -21.28 5.97 -5.96
N ASN A 125 -20.16 5.38 -6.37
CA ASN A 125 -19.04 6.05 -7.02
C ASN A 125 -18.64 7.33 -6.26
N THR A 126 -18.45 7.21 -4.93
CA THR A 126 -18.05 8.33 -4.07
C THR A 126 -16.75 8.02 -3.33
N VAL A 127 -15.94 9.07 -3.19
CA VAL A 127 -14.70 9.08 -2.40
C VAL A 127 -14.87 10.10 -1.29
N MET A 128 -14.89 9.65 -0.06
CA MET A 128 -15.05 10.50 1.12
C MET A 128 -13.70 11.10 1.50
N LEU A 129 -13.71 12.41 1.74
CA LEU A 129 -12.55 13.16 2.19
C LEU A 129 -12.78 13.64 3.62
N GLY A 130 -11.77 13.50 4.46
CA GLY A 130 -11.78 13.93 5.85
C GLY A 130 -10.41 14.38 6.33
N GLU A 131 -10.25 14.53 7.62
CA GLU A 131 -9.00 14.89 8.27
C GLU A 131 -8.15 13.62 8.58
N GLU A 132 -6.90 13.80 9.00
CA GLU A 132 -6.02 12.68 9.36
C GLU A 132 -6.60 11.86 10.52
N GLY A 133 -7.26 12.53 11.48
CA GLY A 133 -7.91 11.90 12.62
C GLY A 133 -9.05 10.94 12.23
N ASP A 134 -9.72 11.18 11.10
CA ASP A 134 -10.81 10.33 10.60
C ASP A 134 -10.30 8.98 10.04
N LEU A 135 -9.00 8.82 9.91
CA LEU A 135 -8.36 7.56 9.52
C LEU A 135 -8.08 6.65 10.71
N LEU A 136 -8.21 7.15 11.93
CA LEU A 136 -7.96 6.37 13.14
C LEU A 136 -9.11 5.39 13.36
N VAL A 137 -8.77 4.14 13.61
CA VAL A 137 -9.71 3.08 13.97
C VAL A 137 -9.26 2.41 15.26
N ASN A 138 -10.23 2.02 16.09
CA ASN A 138 -9.95 1.41 17.37
C ASN A 138 -9.82 -0.12 17.29
N TYR A 139 -10.21 -0.72 16.17
CA TYR A 139 -10.11 -2.16 15.94
C TYR A 139 -9.92 -2.46 14.45
N MET A 140 -9.36 -3.62 14.19
CA MET A 140 -9.18 -4.16 12.84
C MET A 140 -9.59 -5.64 12.85
N LEU A 141 -10.42 -6.04 11.89
CA LEU A 141 -10.70 -7.45 11.66
C LEU A 141 -9.58 -8.05 10.82
N ILE A 142 -9.03 -9.17 11.29
CA ILE A 142 -8.00 -9.93 10.59
C ILE A 142 -8.58 -11.30 10.26
N GLU A 143 -8.59 -11.64 8.98
CA GLU A 143 -9.00 -12.95 8.49
C GLU A 143 -7.75 -13.81 8.26
N GLU A 144 -7.83 -15.08 8.63
CA GLU A 144 -6.78 -16.09 8.41
C GLU A 144 -5.36 -15.65 8.84
N PRO A 145 -5.16 -15.20 10.10
CA PRO A 145 -3.85 -14.75 10.54
C PRO A 145 -2.80 -15.87 10.46
N GLN A 146 -1.65 -15.56 9.88
CA GLN A 146 -0.50 -16.47 9.85
C GLN A 146 0.53 -16.03 10.89
N TRP A 147 0.86 -16.93 11.81
CA TRP A 147 1.85 -16.66 12.85
C TRP A 147 3.20 -17.28 12.51
N VAL A 148 4.24 -16.49 12.67
CA VAL A 148 5.64 -16.93 12.57
C VAL A 148 6.21 -17.06 13.96
N GLY A 149 6.22 -18.29 14.50
CA GLY A 149 6.59 -18.56 15.89
C GLY A 149 5.44 -18.33 16.88
N GLU A 150 5.79 -18.08 18.14
CA GLU A 150 4.82 -17.79 19.20
C GLU A 150 4.30 -16.37 19.12
N VAL A 151 3.05 -16.16 19.54
CA VAL A 151 2.45 -14.82 19.58
C VAL A 151 3.12 -14.03 20.71
N PRO A 152 3.78 -12.91 20.42
CA PRO A 152 4.45 -12.13 21.45
C PRO A 152 3.44 -11.38 22.33
N GLU A 153 3.82 -11.09 23.58
CA GLU A 153 3.00 -10.30 24.50
C GLU A 153 2.81 -8.84 24.02
N ASN A 154 3.85 -8.29 23.38
CA ASN A 154 3.84 -6.92 22.87
C ASN A 154 3.73 -6.95 21.34
N LEU A 155 2.59 -6.56 20.85
CA LEU A 155 2.30 -6.53 19.42
C LEU A 155 2.30 -5.10 18.88
N SER A 156 2.72 -4.99 17.64
CA SER A 156 2.47 -3.80 16.84
C SER A 156 1.96 -4.17 15.45
N VAL A 157 1.04 -3.38 14.94
CA VAL A 157 0.43 -3.58 13.62
C VAL A 157 0.92 -2.54 12.63
N ARG A 158 1.19 -2.99 11.42
CA ARG A 158 1.47 -2.13 10.27
C ARG A 158 0.46 -2.44 9.16
N VAL A 159 -0.48 -1.53 8.97
CA VAL A 159 -1.57 -1.71 7.99
C VAL A 159 -1.16 -1.48 6.53
N ARG A 160 0.00 -0.89 6.30
CA ARG A 160 0.58 -0.65 4.98
C ARG A 160 2.09 -0.76 5.03
N TYR A 161 2.71 -1.16 3.93
CA TYR A 161 4.16 -1.34 3.80
C TYR A 161 4.98 -0.16 4.37
N ARG A 162 4.58 1.09 4.09
CA ARG A 162 5.30 2.28 4.56
C ARG A 162 4.63 2.99 5.75
N SER A 163 3.58 2.42 6.33
CA SER A 163 2.97 3.01 7.52
C SER A 163 3.84 2.77 8.76
N ARG A 164 3.75 3.69 9.71
CA ARG A 164 4.34 3.49 11.04
C ARG A 164 3.62 2.31 11.72
N ALA A 165 4.39 1.45 12.39
CA ALA A 165 3.82 0.43 13.25
C ALA A 165 3.18 1.10 14.48
N VAL A 166 2.00 0.60 14.87
CA VAL A 166 1.23 1.09 16.02
C VAL A 166 1.04 -0.06 16.98
N SER A 167 1.27 0.18 18.27
CA SER A 167 1.04 -0.81 19.33
C SER A 167 -0.43 -1.23 19.35
N CYS A 168 -0.69 -2.50 19.56
CA CYS A 168 -2.04 -3.06 19.62
C CYS A 168 -2.13 -4.20 20.63
N ASP A 169 -3.33 -4.48 21.10
CA ASP A 169 -3.62 -5.66 21.91
C ASP A 169 -3.53 -6.93 21.05
N ALA A 170 -3.36 -8.06 21.73
CA ALA A 170 -3.42 -9.36 21.08
C ALA A 170 -4.79 -9.58 20.41
N PRO A 171 -4.83 -10.22 19.23
CA PRO A 171 -6.09 -10.50 18.56
C PRO A 171 -6.96 -11.42 19.41
N ARG A 172 -8.27 -11.15 19.41
CA ARG A 172 -9.29 -11.97 20.06
C ARG A 172 -10.11 -12.67 18.98
N GLN A 173 -10.50 -13.89 19.24
CA GLN A 173 -11.47 -14.56 18.37
C GLN A 173 -12.82 -13.85 18.50
N VAL A 174 -13.48 -13.59 17.38
CA VAL A 174 -14.81 -12.99 17.26
C VAL A 174 -15.81 -14.06 16.86
#